data_73269da0233435a479284bfca5a0545a
#
_entry.id   73269da0233435a479284bfca5a0545a
#
_cell.length_a   1.000
_cell.length_b   1.000
_cell.length_c   1.000
_cell.angle_alpha   90.00
_cell.angle_beta   90.00
_cell.angle_gamma   90.00
#
_symmetry.space_group_name_H-M   'P 1'
#
loop_
_entity.id
_entity.type
_entity.pdbx_description
1 polymer ?
#
loop_
_entity_poly.entity_id
_entity_poly.type
_entity_poly.pdbx_seq_one_letter_code
_entity_poly.pdbx_strand_id
1 'polypeptide(L)'
;MFDKLIDLVVTFIGDFLPFKIVDQWEMGVHLRVGKFIKVVEPGLNWKIPFFDQIITTPVITQTVNLSPQTVTSEDEKSVVLTSIVRYHIHDVRKFLLGVMHANDVLVDTTQGIIRDIVEGCKWADLYDLSSVVTPEINEQVEKWGITVEQVSFPDLGEIQTFRIMSDAGKNFTPILQSPQE
;
A
#
# COMPACT_ATOMS: atom_id res chain seq x y z
N MET A 1 34.29 -8.06 -14.47
CA MET A 1 33.97 -8.25 -15.89
C MET A 1 33.42 -9.65 -16.16
N PHE A 2 34.05 -10.69 -15.57
CA PHE A 2 33.55 -12.08 -15.64
C PHE A 2 32.18 -12.29 -15.02
N ASP A 3 31.89 -11.65 -13.87
CA ASP A 3 30.61 -11.78 -13.18
C ASP A 3 29.41 -11.32 -14.04
N LYS A 4 29.57 -10.18 -14.74
CA LYS A 4 28.52 -9.68 -15.65
C LYS A 4 28.29 -10.61 -16.86
N LEU A 5 29.32 -11.31 -17.28
CA LEU A 5 29.25 -12.25 -18.40
C LEU A 5 28.56 -13.56 -17.94
N ILE A 6 28.84 -13.99 -16.71
CA ILE A 6 28.18 -15.14 -16.09
C ILE A 6 26.70 -14.83 -15.90
N ASP A 7 26.36 -13.65 -15.35
CA ASP A 7 24.97 -13.23 -15.15
C ASP A 7 24.21 -13.16 -16.49
N LEU A 8 24.86 -12.64 -17.54
CA LEU A 8 24.26 -12.58 -18.87
C LEU A 8 24.00 -13.98 -19.44
N VAL A 9 24.93 -14.90 -19.27
CA VAL A 9 24.81 -16.30 -19.73
C VAL A 9 23.72 -17.03 -18.94
N VAL A 10 23.68 -16.86 -17.61
CA VAL A 10 22.64 -17.48 -16.74
C VAL A 10 21.25 -16.97 -17.09
N THR A 11 21.11 -15.65 -17.32
CA THR A 11 19.84 -15.04 -17.74
C THR A 11 19.39 -15.58 -19.11
N PHE A 12 20.34 -15.64 -20.06
CA PHE A 12 20.05 -16.15 -21.41
C PHE A 12 19.63 -17.62 -21.41
N ILE A 13 20.32 -18.46 -20.60
CA ILE A 13 19.96 -19.88 -20.45
C ILE A 13 18.59 -20.00 -19.75
N GLY A 14 18.30 -19.18 -18.75
CA GLY A 14 17.02 -19.18 -18.02
C GLY A 14 15.82 -18.85 -18.93
N ASP A 15 16.00 -17.92 -19.86
CA ASP A 15 14.96 -17.57 -20.84
C ASP A 15 14.75 -18.65 -21.90
N PHE A 16 15.80 -19.41 -22.21
CA PHE A 16 15.76 -20.49 -23.22
C PHE A 16 15.17 -21.80 -22.67
N LEU A 17 15.06 -21.96 -21.34
CA LEU A 17 14.47 -23.16 -20.76
C LEU A 17 12.99 -23.25 -21.10
N PRO A 18 12.50 -24.43 -21.55
CA PRO A 18 11.09 -24.63 -21.93
C PRO A 18 10.17 -24.79 -20.73
N PHE A 19 10.63 -24.45 -19.52
CA PHE A 19 9.83 -24.53 -18.30
C PHE A 19 10.19 -23.39 -17.34
N LYS A 20 9.23 -23.06 -16.46
CA LYS A 20 9.41 -22.15 -15.32
C LYS A 20 8.90 -22.85 -14.06
N ILE A 21 9.68 -22.80 -13.01
CA ILE A 21 9.27 -23.23 -11.67
C ILE A 21 8.60 -22.02 -11.03
N VAL A 22 7.42 -22.25 -10.47
CA VAL A 22 6.65 -21.26 -9.70
C VAL A 22 6.65 -21.72 -8.26
N ASP A 23 7.02 -20.84 -7.35
CA ASP A 23 7.12 -21.15 -5.93
C ASP A 23 5.74 -21.38 -5.31
N GLN A 24 5.71 -22.07 -4.16
CA GLN A 24 4.46 -22.45 -3.48
C GLN A 24 3.63 -21.24 -3.03
N TRP A 25 4.29 -20.12 -2.76
CA TRP A 25 3.65 -18.87 -2.33
C TRP A 25 3.31 -17.92 -3.49
N GLU A 26 3.61 -18.32 -4.72
CA GLU A 26 3.35 -17.54 -5.92
C GLU A 26 2.27 -18.18 -6.79
N MET A 27 1.55 -17.36 -7.50
CA MET A 27 0.74 -17.73 -8.66
C MET A 27 1.02 -16.76 -9.79
N GLY A 28 0.61 -17.12 -11.00
CA GLY A 28 0.91 -16.26 -12.13
C GLY A 28 -0.07 -16.37 -13.28
N VAL A 29 0.25 -15.64 -14.34
CA VAL A 29 -0.45 -15.71 -15.62
C VAL A 29 0.51 -16.14 -16.71
N HIS A 30 0.04 -17.05 -17.56
CA HIS A 30 0.73 -17.48 -18.75
C HIS A 30 0.20 -16.69 -19.96
N LEU A 31 1.09 -15.95 -20.58
CA LEU A 31 0.82 -15.17 -21.77
C LEU A 31 1.54 -15.82 -22.95
N ARG A 32 0.86 -15.93 -24.08
CA ARG A 32 1.44 -16.37 -25.37
C ARG A 32 1.29 -15.25 -26.38
N VAL A 33 2.42 -14.74 -26.87
CA VAL A 33 2.43 -13.59 -27.79
C VAL A 33 1.57 -12.43 -27.25
N GLY A 34 1.68 -12.15 -25.92
CA GLY A 34 0.93 -11.10 -25.25
C GLY A 34 -0.55 -11.42 -24.92
N LYS A 35 -1.05 -12.60 -25.33
CA LYS A 35 -2.44 -13.00 -25.01
C LYS A 35 -2.49 -13.92 -23.80
N PHE A 36 -3.45 -13.68 -22.90
CA PHE A 36 -3.72 -14.55 -21.76
C PHE A 36 -4.15 -15.95 -22.20
N ILE A 37 -3.50 -16.99 -21.66
CA ILE A 37 -3.83 -18.40 -21.89
C ILE A 37 -4.48 -18.99 -20.65
N LYS A 38 -3.80 -18.94 -19.51
CA LYS A 38 -4.26 -19.56 -18.26
C LYS A 38 -3.59 -18.93 -17.03
N VAL A 39 -4.19 -19.16 -15.87
CA VAL A 39 -3.53 -18.95 -14.58
C VAL A 39 -2.53 -20.08 -14.36
N VAL A 40 -1.40 -19.75 -13.75
CA VAL A 40 -0.30 -20.66 -13.47
C VAL A 40 -0.25 -20.91 -11.98
N GLU A 41 -0.33 -22.17 -11.60
CA GLU A 41 -0.22 -22.66 -10.22
C GLU A 41 1.23 -22.97 -9.84
N PRO A 42 1.53 -23.08 -8.54
CA PRO A 42 2.84 -23.51 -8.05
C PRO A 42 3.30 -24.83 -8.67
N GLY A 43 4.61 -24.93 -8.92
CA GLY A 43 5.24 -26.11 -9.50
C GLY A 43 5.86 -25.88 -10.86
N LEU A 44 6.08 -26.96 -11.60
CA LEU A 44 6.73 -26.95 -12.90
C LEU A 44 5.73 -26.61 -14.02
N ASN A 45 5.96 -25.49 -14.68
CA ASN A 45 5.10 -25.00 -15.76
C ASN A 45 5.86 -24.92 -17.08
N TRP A 46 5.33 -25.56 -18.12
CA TRP A 46 5.91 -25.52 -19.46
C TRP A 46 5.61 -24.21 -20.16
N LYS A 47 6.64 -23.66 -20.81
CA LYS A 47 6.55 -22.47 -21.67
C LYS A 47 7.29 -22.73 -22.98
N ILE A 48 6.81 -22.14 -24.06
CA ILE A 48 7.54 -22.13 -25.33
C ILE A 48 8.50 -20.90 -25.30
N PRO A 49 9.82 -21.14 -25.34
CA PRO A 49 10.77 -20.04 -25.38
C PRO A 49 10.43 -19.05 -26.49
N PHE A 50 10.67 -17.75 -26.28
CA PHE A 50 10.37 -16.62 -27.15
C PHE A 50 8.90 -16.26 -27.36
N PHE A 51 7.94 -17.22 -27.27
CA PHE A 51 6.52 -16.96 -27.50
C PHE A 51 5.72 -16.82 -26.22
N ASP A 52 6.13 -17.56 -25.18
CA ASP A 52 5.42 -17.63 -23.91
C ASP A 52 6.12 -16.82 -22.83
N GLN A 53 5.34 -16.04 -22.09
CA GLN A 53 5.77 -15.31 -20.91
C GLN A 53 4.93 -15.75 -19.71
N ILE A 54 5.58 -16.09 -18.59
CA ILE A 54 4.93 -16.38 -17.32
C ILE A 54 5.31 -15.27 -16.34
N ILE A 55 4.30 -14.53 -15.89
CA ILE A 55 4.43 -13.46 -14.89
C ILE A 55 3.87 -13.99 -13.58
N THR A 56 4.66 -13.97 -12.51
CA THR A 56 4.28 -14.46 -11.18
C THR A 56 4.21 -13.34 -10.16
N THR A 57 3.39 -13.52 -9.14
CA THR A 57 3.26 -12.62 -7.99
C THR A 57 2.99 -13.44 -6.73
N PRO A 58 3.50 -13.03 -5.56
CA PRO A 58 3.14 -13.66 -4.30
C PRO A 58 1.64 -13.49 -4.02
N VAL A 59 0.97 -14.60 -3.61
CA VAL A 59 -0.47 -14.58 -3.28
C VAL A 59 -0.71 -14.68 -1.76
N ILE A 60 0.35 -14.93 -1.00
CA ILE A 60 0.30 -14.91 0.46
C ILE A 60 0.00 -13.50 0.98
N THR A 61 -0.40 -13.42 2.25
CA THR A 61 -0.64 -12.13 2.90
C THR A 61 0.59 -11.23 2.86
N GLN A 62 0.40 -10.04 2.35
CA GLN A 62 1.40 -8.99 2.22
C GLN A 62 1.01 -7.78 3.06
N THR A 63 1.99 -6.95 3.36
CA THR A 63 1.78 -5.71 4.12
C THR A 63 2.38 -4.53 3.37
N VAL A 64 1.61 -3.46 3.25
CA VAL A 64 2.08 -2.19 2.70
C VAL A 64 1.89 -1.07 3.72
N ASN A 65 2.94 -0.26 3.89
CA ASN A 65 2.91 0.90 4.75
C ASN A 65 2.54 2.12 3.90
N LEU A 66 1.53 2.86 4.34
CA LEU A 66 1.14 4.11 3.70
C LEU A 66 1.95 5.27 4.26
N SER A 67 2.18 6.27 3.43
CA SER A 67 2.82 7.51 3.88
C SER A 67 1.94 8.24 4.91
N PRO A 68 2.53 8.90 5.91
CA PRO A 68 1.78 9.70 6.86
C PRO A 68 0.91 10.74 6.16
N GLN A 69 -0.32 10.91 6.65
CA GLN A 69 -1.28 11.88 6.13
C GLN A 69 -1.70 12.84 7.23
N THR A 70 -1.98 14.09 6.83
CA THR A 70 -2.64 15.06 7.68
C THR A 70 -4.00 15.37 7.08
N VAL A 71 -5.06 15.13 7.82
CA VAL A 71 -6.45 15.30 7.39
C VAL A 71 -7.17 16.15 8.44
N THR A 72 -8.16 16.93 8.01
CA THR A 72 -9.00 17.70 8.95
C THR A 72 -10.30 16.94 9.17
N SER A 73 -10.66 16.69 10.43
CA SER A 73 -11.91 16.05 10.82
C SER A 73 -13.12 17.00 10.71
N GLU A 74 -14.34 16.46 10.82
CA GLU A 74 -15.59 17.26 10.79
C GLU A 74 -15.61 18.39 11.85
N ASP A 75 -14.98 18.16 13.00
CA ASP A 75 -14.88 19.14 14.11
C ASP A 75 -13.65 20.07 13.99
N GLU A 76 -13.14 20.27 12.76
CA GLU A 76 -12.03 21.17 12.40
C GLU A 76 -10.68 20.87 13.09
N LYS A 77 -10.49 19.64 13.55
CA LYS A 77 -9.22 19.20 14.14
C LYS A 77 -8.27 18.65 13.09
N SER A 78 -7.02 19.07 13.17
CA SER A 78 -5.96 18.51 12.31
C SER A 78 -5.49 17.17 12.87
N VAL A 79 -5.73 16.10 12.15
CA VAL A 79 -5.38 14.74 12.50
C VAL A 79 -4.21 14.27 11.64
N VAL A 80 -3.14 13.79 12.29
CA VAL A 80 -2.06 13.06 11.62
C VAL A 80 -2.25 11.57 11.88
N LEU A 81 -2.16 10.81 10.82
CA LEU A 81 -2.26 9.36 10.92
C LEU A 81 -1.25 8.68 9.98
N THR A 82 -0.76 7.51 10.42
CA THR A 82 -0.09 6.53 9.57
C THR A 82 -0.96 5.29 9.48
N SER A 83 -0.92 4.61 8.36
CA SER A 83 -1.72 3.40 8.16
C SER A 83 -0.91 2.27 7.53
N ILE A 84 -1.27 1.06 7.92
CA ILE A 84 -0.68 -0.18 7.43
C ILE A 84 -1.82 -1.06 6.91
N VAL A 85 -1.71 -1.46 5.65
CA VAL A 85 -2.70 -2.33 5.01
C VAL A 85 -2.13 -3.74 4.89
N ARG A 86 -2.87 -4.71 5.41
CA ARG A 86 -2.60 -6.13 5.23
C ARG A 86 -3.59 -6.69 4.22
N TYR A 87 -3.08 -7.30 3.16
CA TYR A 87 -3.89 -7.80 2.06
C TYR A 87 -3.31 -9.08 1.47
N HIS A 88 -4.13 -9.81 0.72
CA HIS A 88 -3.70 -10.91 -0.14
C HIS A 88 -4.38 -10.83 -1.50
N ILE A 89 -3.81 -11.53 -2.47
CA ILE A 89 -4.34 -11.56 -3.84
C ILE A 89 -5.18 -12.83 -4.00
N HIS A 90 -6.48 -12.69 -4.24
CA HIS A 90 -7.39 -13.82 -4.48
C HIS A 90 -7.60 -14.11 -5.97
N ASP A 91 -7.46 -13.11 -6.85
CA ASP A 91 -7.56 -13.28 -8.30
C ASP A 91 -6.33 -12.69 -9.00
N VAL A 92 -5.35 -13.55 -9.28
CA VAL A 92 -4.08 -13.18 -9.90
C VAL A 92 -4.26 -12.62 -11.31
N ARG A 93 -5.28 -13.07 -12.05
CA ARG A 93 -5.55 -12.56 -13.39
C ARG A 93 -6.00 -11.11 -13.34
N LYS A 94 -6.95 -10.79 -12.46
CA LYS A 94 -7.41 -9.41 -12.27
C LYS A 94 -6.27 -8.50 -11.79
N PHE A 95 -5.46 -9.01 -10.85
CA PHE A 95 -4.34 -8.26 -10.28
C PHE A 95 -3.26 -7.92 -11.31
N LEU A 96 -2.83 -8.90 -12.11
CA LEU A 96 -1.73 -8.72 -13.07
C LEU A 96 -2.15 -8.11 -14.41
N LEU A 97 -3.41 -8.30 -14.82
CA LEU A 97 -3.88 -7.88 -16.14
C LEU A 97 -4.99 -6.83 -16.09
N GLY A 98 -5.60 -6.61 -14.93
CA GLY A 98 -6.73 -5.70 -14.78
C GLY A 98 -6.32 -4.27 -14.46
N VAL A 99 -5.15 -4.08 -13.83
CA VAL A 99 -4.66 -2.77 -13.43
C VAL A 99 -3.12 -2.71 -13.52
N MET A 100 -2.60 -1.60 -13.99
CA MET A 100 -1.17 -1.37 -14.00
C MET A 100 -0.74 -0.86 -12.62
N HIS A 101 0.37 -1.41 -12.08
CA HIS A 101 0.87 -1.04 -10.75
C HIS A 101 -0.18 -1.18 -9.64
N ALA A 102 -0.79 -2.36 -9.52
CA ALA A 102 -1.88 -2.63 -8.59
C ALA A 102 -1.57 -2.23 -7.14
N ASN A 103 -0.31 -2.34 -6.70
CA ASN A 103 0.10 -1.92 -5.37
C ASN A 103 0.01 -0.40 -5.18
N ASP A 104 0.44 0.39 -6.16
CA ASP A 104 0.37 1.85 -6.09
C ASP A 104 -1.10 2.31 -6.07
N VAL A 105 -1.92 1.69 -6.93
CA VAL A 105 -3.37 1.97 -6.96
C VAL A 105 -4.06 1.58 -5.65
N LEU A 106 -3.66 0.46 -5.02
CA LEU A 106 -4.15 0.08 -3.69
C LEU A 106 -3.80 1.15 -2.65
N VAL A 107 -2.55 1.63 -2.64
CA VAL A 107 -2.09 2.68 -1.72
C VAL A 107 -2.89 3.96 -1.92
N ASP A 108 -2.97 4.46 -3.16
CA ASP A 108 -3.67 5.71 -3.48
C ASP A 108 -5.17 5.64 -3.14
N THR A 109 -5.82 4.52 -3.49
CA THR A 109 -7.25 4.31 -3.17
C THR A 109 -7.47 4.25 -1.67
N THR A 110 -6.62 3.54 -0.93
CA THR A 110 -6.71 3.44 0.53
C THR A 110 -6.54 4.81 1.18
N GLN A 111 -5.57 5.59 0.74
CA GLN A 111 -5.34 6.95 1.26
C GLN A 111 -6.53 7.87 0.99
N GLY A 112 -7.15 7.77 -0.17
CA GLY A 112 -8.35 8.54 -0.51
C GLY A 112 -9.53 8.18 0.40
N ILE A 113 -9.82 6.89 0.56
CA ILE A 113 -10.92 6.41 1.42
C ILE A 113 -10.71 6.82 2.88
N ILE A 114 -9.50 6.65 3.41
CA ILE A 114 -9.18 7.05 4.79
C ILE A 114 -9.44 8.55 4.97
N ARG A 115 -9.02 9.37 4.01
CA ARG A 115 -9.24 10.80 4.04
C ARG A 115 -10.73 11.14 4.06
N ASP A 116 -11.51 10.59 3.14
CA ASP A 116 -12.95 10.85 3.03
C ASP A 116 -13.70 10.47 4.31
N ILE A 117 -13.33 9.33 4.92
CA ILE A 117 -13.92 8.88 6.19
C ILE A 117 -13.54 9.82 7.34
N VAL A 118 -12.27 10.22 7.44
CA VAL A 118 -11.81 11.12 8.52
C VAL A 118 -12.43 12.51 8.40
N GLU A 119 -12.57 13.05 7.18
CA GLU A 119 -13.24 14.33 6.93
C GLU A 119 -14.73 14.30 7.32
N GLY A 120 -15.37 13.14 7.21
CA GLY A 120 -16.78 12.94 7.58
C GLY A 120 -17.02 12.52 9.05
N CYS A 121 -15.97 12.33 9.85
CA CYS A 121 -16.06 11.88 11.24
C CYS A 121 -15.54 12.94 12.22
N LYS A 122 -16.07 12.90 13.46
CA LYS A 122 -15.51 13.68 14.56
C LYS A 122 -14.30 12.97 15.16
N TRP A 123 -13.39 13.72 15.73
CA TRP A 123 -12.20 13.18 16.39
C TRP A 123 -12.53 12.07 17.40
N ALA A 124 -13.60 12.24 18.19
CA ALA A 124 -14.00 11.26 19.19
C ALA A 124 -14.40 9.90 18.62
N ASP A 125 -14.80 9.84 17.34
CA ASP A 125 -15.27 8.61 16.68
C ASP A 125 -14.14 7.89 15.91
N LEU A 126 -12.94 8.50 15.81
CA LEU A 126 -11.83 7.96 15.05
C LEU A 126 -11.10 6.79 15.72
N TYR A 127 -11.39 6.46 16.98
CA TYR A 127 -10.72 5.36 17.68
C TYR A 127 -11.03 3.99 17.08
N ASP A 128 -12.17 3.82 16.39
CA ASP A 128 -12.54 2.56 15.68
C ASP A 128 -12.51 2.69 14.15
N LEU A 129 -11.62 3.54 13.65
CA LEU A 129 -11.47 3.81 12.22
C LEU A 129 -11.23 2.53 11.38
N SER A 130 -10.52 1.55 11.94
CA SER A 130 -10.19 0.30 11.26
C SER A 130 -11.43 -0.50 10.84
N SER A 131 -12.47 -0.53 11.67
CA SER A 131 -13.71 -1.28 11.40
C SER A 131 -14.55 -0.67 10.28
N VAL A 132 -14.46 0.64 10.10
CA VAL A 132 -15.19 1.37 9.06
C VAL A 132 -14.42 1.37 7.74
N VAL A 133 -13.11 1.59 7.80
CA VAL A 133 -12.25 1.73 6.62
C VAL A 133 -12.05 0.39 5.90
N THR A 134 -11.86 -0.71 6.63
CA THR A 134 -11.55 -2.01 6.01
C THR A 134 -12.63 -2.50 5.03
N PRO A 135 -13.94 -2.50 5.34
CA PRO A 135 -14.97 -2.93 4.40
C PRO A 135 -15.10 -2.01 3.19
N GLU A 136 -14.95 -0.70 3.37
CA GLU A 136 -15.05 0.29 2.30
C GLU A 136 -13.92 0.10 1.27
N ILE A 137 -12.68 -0.14 1.75
CA ILE A 137 -11.57 -0.44 0.87
C ILE A 137 -11.82 -1.74 0.10
N ASN A 138 -12.29 -2.80 0.79
CA ASN A 138 -12.57 -4.08 0.14
C ASN A 138 -13.55 -3.95 -1.02
N GLU A 139 -14.61 -3.18 -0.88
CA GLU A 139 -15.57 -2.94 -1.96
C GLU A 139 -14.90 -2.33 -3.20
N GLN A 140 -13.95 -1.43 -2.98
CA GLN A 140 -13.27 -0.76 -4.10
C GLN A 140 -12.16 -1.59 -4.74
N VAL A 141 -11.44 -2.41 -3.98
CA VAL A 141 -10.26 -3.15 -4.49
C VAL A 141 -10.58 -4.56 -4.99
N GLU A 142 -11.75 -5.12 -4.65
CA GLU A 142 -12.19 -6.45 -5.10
C GLU A 142 -12.17 -6.60 -6.63
N LYS A 143 -12.49 -5.53 -7.35
CA LYS A 143 -12.44 -5.50 -8.82
C LYS A 143 -11.04 -5.76 -9.39
N TRP A 144 -9.98 -5.55 -8.60
CA TRP A 144 -8.59 -5.80 -8.97
C TRP A 144 -8.06 -7.15 -8.47
N GLY A 145 -8.91 -7.97 -7.83
CA GLY A 145 -8.53 -9.27 -7.31
C GLY A 145 -7.75 -9.23 -6.02
N ILE A 146 -7.86 -8.13 -5.25
CA ILE A 146 -7.24 -7.93 -3.95
C ILE A 146 -8.30 -8.08 -2.87
N THR A 147 -7.92 -8.70 -1.74
CA THR A 147 -8.72 -8.71 -0.51
C THR A 147 -7.90 -8.10 0.61
N VAL A 148 -8.41 -7.04 1.21
CA VAL A 148 -7.81 -6.40 2.39
C VAL A 148 -8.31 -7.12 3.63
N GLU A 149 -7.39 -7.69 4.40
CA GLU A 149 -7.70 -8.40 5.65
C GLU A 149 -7.91 -7.42 6.80
N GLN A 150 -7.05 -6.41 6.88
CA GLN A 150 -7.07 -5.43 7.95
C GLN A 150 -6.34 -4.15 7.55
N VAL A 151 -6.89 -3.02 7.99
CA VAL A 151 -6.19 -1.74 8.02
C VAL A 151 -5.91 -1.38 9.48
N SER A 152 -4.66 -1.07 9.79
CA SER A 152 -4.22 -0.69 11.13
C SER A 152 -3.66 0.73 11.11
N PHE A 153 -3.90 1.47 12.19
CA PHE A 153 -3.43 2.83 12.37
C PHE A 153 -2.44 2.87 13.55
N PRO A 154 -1.14 2.62 13.32
CA PRO A 154 -0.15 2.60 14.39
C PRO A 154 0.03 3.97 15.04
N ASP A 155 -0.12 5.04 14.26
CA ASP A 155 -0.08 6.40 14.76
C ASP A 155 -1.36 7.12 14.37
N LEU A 156 -2.04 7.68 15.34
CA LEU A 156 -3.22 8.53 15.19
C LEU A 156 -3.16 9.61 16.25
N GLY A 157 -3.05 10.88 15.85
CA GLY A 157 -2.90 11.98 16.78
C GLY A 157 -3.50 13.28 16.29
N GLU A 158 -3.98 14.11 17.20
CA GLU A 158 -4.39 15.48 16.93
C GLU A 158 -3.18 16.40 16.96
N ILE A 159 -3.00 17.25 15.95
CA ILE A 159 -1.98 18.29 15.91
C ILE A 159 -2.60 19.60 16.36
N GLN A 160 -2.02 20.21 17.40
CA GLN A 160 -2.32 21.56 17.80
C GLN A 160 -1.22 22.50 17.30
N THR A 161 -1.59 23.46 16.45
CA THR A 161 -0.66 24.48 15.98
C THR A 161 -0.75 25.72 16.85
N PHE A 162 0.27 25.99 17.66
CA PHE A 162 0.38 27.23 18.42
C PHE A 162 1.04 28.30 17.56
N ARG A 163 0.33 29.38 17.26
CA ARG A 163 0.90 30.56 16.63
C ARG A 163 1.50 31.44 17.71
N ILE A 164 2.82 31.40 17.88
CA ILE A 164 3.52 32.38 18.72
C ILE A 164 3.59 33.68 17.91
N MET A 165 2.67 34.61 18.19
CA MET A 165 2.80 35.97 17.71
C MET A 165 3.83 36.67 18.58
N SER A 166 5.07 36.79 18.14
CA SER A 166 6.02 37.75 18.70
C SER A 166 5.62 39.14 18.20
N ASP A 167 5.05 39.94 19.06
CA ASP A 167 4.87 41.38 18.83
C ASP A 167 6.28 42.03 18.78
N ALA A 168 6.84 42.12 17.58
CA ALA A 168 8.12 42.79 17.36
C ALA A 168 7.93 44.29 17.58
N GLY A 169 7.92 44.72 18.83
CA GLY A 169 7.79 46.13 19.15
C GLY A 169 7.50 46.49 20.59
N LYS A 170 7.22 45.54 21.48
CA LYS A 170 7.03 45.87 22.91
C LYS A 170 8.01 45.08 23.77
N ASN A 171 8.76 45.82 24.56
CA ASN A 171 9.75 45.34 25.50
C ASN A 171 9.19 44.16 26.32
N PHE A 172 9.84 43.03 26.22
CA PHE A 172 9.58 41.87 27.05
C PHE A 172 10.01 42.20 28.48
N THR A 173 9.08 42.55 29.34
CA THR A 173 9.30 42.61 30.78
C THR A 173 8.95 41.23 31.36
N PRO A 174 9.93 40.43 31.80
CA PRO A 174 9.62 39.17 32.46
C PRO A 174 8.97 39.52 33.82
N ILE A 175 7.73 39.13 33.99
CA ILE A 175 7.04 39.17 35.30
C ILE A 175 7.59 37.99 36.11
N LEU A 176 8.70 38.20 36.76
CA LEU A 176 9.14 37.39 37.90
C LEU A 176 8.33 37.84 39.11
N GLN A 177 7.16 37.21 39.33
CA GLN A 177 6.51 37.30 40.63
C GLN A 177 7.30 36.42 41.60
N SER A 178 8.07 37.06 42.47
CA SER A 178 8.61 36.45 43.67
C SER A 178 7.44 36.17 44.63
N PRO A 179 7.40 34.99 45.31
CA PRO A 179 6.44 34.79 46.39
C PRO A 179 6.74 35.76 47.52
N GLN A 180 5.76 36.54 47.89
CA GLN A 180 5.80 37.31 49.13
C GLN A 180 5.37 36.40 50.27
N GLU A 181 6.12 36.49 51.35
CA GLU A 181 5.97 35.83 52.65
C GLU A 181 4.57 35.91 53.27
#